data_baf19528e1a4195fe0514fcea96eca67
#
_entry.id   baf19528e1a4195fe0514fcea96eca67
#
_cell.length_a   1.000
_cell.length_b   1.000
_cell.length_c   1.000
_cell.angle_alpha   90.00
_cell.angle_beta   90.00
_cell.angle_gamma   90.00
#
_symmetry.space_group_name_H-M   'P 1'
#
loop_
_entity.id
_entity.type
_entity.pdbx_description
1 polymer ?
#
loop_
_entity_poly.entity_id
_entity_poly.type
_entity_poly.pdbx_seq_one_letter_code
_entity_poly.pdbx_strand_id
1 'polypeptide(L)'
;MAAKSKSKSKSTTKRKSKSGVDQKLVKALAHPLRAEILAILNERMASPNELSKELDEGLSQVSYHVKVLKDFECIEMVKTEPRRGAVEHYYRATARAFLSDTDWQLLPDSVKPGVSSAALRMILEDAVGALQAGTFDAREDRHVSWTPGLVDEQGWEELVDLINETLEKIIKIHTAAAKRLAKSGEDGIPTTAVLMNFEGMAPEKKKASRSAKKSRKKAKKS
;
A
#
# COMPACT_ATOMS: atom_id res chain seq x y z
N MET A 1 32.36 -59.38 -15.90
CA MET A 1 32.46 -57.96 -16.31
C MET A 1 31.23 -57.23 -15.82
N ALA A 2 31.41 -56.39 -14.80
CA ALA A 2 30.31 -55.70 -14.13
C ALA A 2 30.20 -54.28 -14.64
N ALA A 3 29.03 -53.91 -15.22
CA ALA A 3 28.74 -52.56 -15.68
C ALA A 3 28.21 -51.72 -14.52
N LYS A 4 28.95 -50.67 -14.11
CA LYS A 4 28.55 -49.68 -13.11
C LYS A 4 27.54 -48.69 -13.70
N SER A 5 26.32 -48.77 -13.26
CA SER A 5 25.31 -47.76 -13.47
C SER A 5 25.60 -46.50 -12.63
N LYS A 6 25.85 -45.37 -13.27
CA LYS A 6 25.96 -44.05 -12.62
C LYS A 6 24.58 -43.44 -12.48
N SER A 7 24.03 -43.40 -11.28
CA SER A 7 22.84 -42.61 -10.95
C SER A 7 23.22 -41.13 -10.91
N LYS A 8 22.62 -40.33 -11.82
CA LYS A 8 22.64 -38.87 -11.77
C LYS A 8 21.69 -38.41 -10.69
N SER A 9 22.21 -37.88 -9.59
CA SER A 9 21.43 -37.16 -8.60
C SER A 9 20.95 -35.83 -9.21
N LYS A 10 19.63 -35.69 -9.37
CA LYS A 10 18.99 -34.39 -9.66
C LYS A 10 19.09 -33.51 -8.42
N SER A 11 19.92 -32.50 -8.48
CA SER A 11 19.93 -31.42 -7.47
C SER A 11 18.62 -30.64 -7.59
N THR A 12 17.70 -30.89 -6.70
CA THR A 12 16.51 -30.07 -6.48
C THR A 12 16.97 -28.78 -5.84
N THR A 13 17.12 -27.74 -6.65
CA THR A 13 17.36 -26.39 -6.16
C THR A 13 16.12 -25.95 -5.37
N LYS A 14 16.16 -26.15 -4.07
CA LYS A 14 15.15 -25.67 -3.12
C LYS A 14 15.15 -24.15 -3.20
N ARG A 15 14.21 -23.56 -3.97
CA ARG A 15 13.88 -22.14 -3.87
C ARG A 15 13.48 -21.87 -2.42
N LYS A 16 14.42 -21.36 -1.63
CA LYS A 16 14.11 -20.74 -0.34
C LYS A 16 13.20 -19.57 -0.65
N SER A 17 11.90 -19.70 -0.35
CA SER A 17 11.04 -18.56 -0.15
C SER A 17 11.67 -17.73 0.98
N LYS A 18 12.21 -16.58 0.65
CA LYS A 18 12.64 -15.58 1.64
C LYS A 18 11.37 -14.99 2.27
N SER A 19 10.76 -15.68 3.19
CA SER A 19 9.89 -15.09 4.20
C SER A 19 10.78 -14.47 5.29
N GLY A 20 11.56 -13.50 4.93
CA GLY A 20 12.28 -12.64 5.86
C GLY A 20 11.72 -11.25 5.64
N VAL A 21 11.07 -10.73 6.67
CA VAL A 21 10.71 -9.33 6.78
C VAL A 21 11.85 -8.50 6.22
N ASP A 22 11.57 -7.65 5.24
CA ASP A 22 12.57 -6.73 4.72
C ASP A 22 12.78 -5.62 5.74
N GLN A 23 13.66 -5.88 6.72
CA GLN A 23 14.04 -4.91 7.75
C GLN A 23 14.48 -3.57 7.18
N LYS A 24 14.95 -3.55 5.92
CA LYS A 24 15.32 -2.33 5.22
C LYS A 24 14.08 -1.52 4.87
N LEU A 25 13.02 -2.16 4.38
CA LEU A 25 11.75 -1.50 4.07
C LEU A 25 11.08 -0.95 5.34
N VAL A 26 11.03 -1.73 6.42
CA VAL A 26 10.50 -1.26 7.71
C VAL A 26 11.26 -0.02 8.21
N LYS A 27 12.60 -0.04 8.15
CA LYS A 27 13.43 1.12 8.50
C LYS A 27 13.25 2.29 7.54
N ALA A 28 13.06 2.02 6.24
CA ALA A 28 12.77 3.06 5.26
C ALA A 28 11.46 3.79 5.60
N LEU A 29 10.42 3.07 5.91
CA LEU A 29 9.10 3.59 6.22
C LEU A 29 8.98 4.16 7.65
N ALA A 30 9.98 3.98 8.50
CA ALA A 30 9.99 4.52 9.87
C ALA A 30 10.04 6.06 9.97
N HIS A 31 10.00 6.78 8.85
CA HIS A 31 9.94 8.24 8.80
C HIS A 31 8.86 8.68 7.81
N PRO A 32 7.91 9.56 8.18
CA PRO A 32 6.79 9.97 7.33
C PRO A 32 7.22 10.44 5.94
N LEU A 33 8.17 11.37 5.87
CA LEU A 33 8.65 11.91 4.60
C LEU A 33 9.28 10.84 3.70
N ARG A 34 9.92 9.81 4.25
CA ARG A 34 10.42 8.68 3.44
C ARG A 34 9.30 7.84 2.86
N ALA A 35 8.23 7.63 3.61
CA ALA A 35 7.04 6.93 3.12
C ALA A 35 6.41 7.70 1.94
N GLU A 36 6.28 9.02 2.06
CA GLU A 36 5.76 9.89 0.99
C GLU A 36 6.66 9.89 -0.25
N ILE A 37 7.96 10.05 -0.08
CA ILE A 37 8.93 9.96 -1.19
C ILE A 37 8.84 8.61 -1.89
N LEU A 38 8.80 7.52 -1.12
CA LEU A 38 8.74 6.17 -1.67
C LEU A 38 7.43 5.92 -2.41
N ALA A 39 6.33 6.49 -1.92
CA ALA A 39 5.04 6.44 -2.57
C ALA A 39 5.09 7.04 -3.98
N ILE A 40 5.58 8.27 -4.12
CA ILE A 40 5.76 8.93 -5.42
C ILE A 40 6.69 8.12 -6.34
N LEU A 41 7.81 7.62 -5.79
CA LEU A 41 8.77 6.85 -6.58
C LEU A 41 8.30 5.44 -6.98
N ASN A 42 7.26 4.91 -6.35
CA ASN A 42 6.58 3.69 -6.80
C ASN A 42 5.75 3.92 -8.08
N GLU A 43 5.21 5.11 -8.25
CA GLU A 43 4.36 5.45 -9.38
C GLU A 43 5.17 5.94 -10.57
N ARG A 44 6.13 6.82 -10.32
CA ARG A 44 6.94 7.45 -11.35
C ARG A 44 8.39 7.67 -10.92
N MET A 45 9.26 7.93 -11.86
CA MET A 45 10.59 8.42 -11.54
C MET A 45 10.53 9.91 -11.19
N ALA A 46 11.30 10.34 -10.20
CA ALA A 46 11.45 11.73 -9.83
C ALA A 46 12.87 12.04 -9.34
N SER A 47 13.25 13.31 -9.47
CA SER A 47 14.47 13.85 -8.86
C SER A 47 14.19 14.40 -7.47
N PRO A 48 15.20 14.54 -6.58
CA PRO A 48 15.04 15.19 -5.29
C PRO A 48 14.48 16.62 -5.38
N ASN A 49 14.75 17.32 -6.46
CA ASN A 49 14.25 18.68 -6.69
C ASN A 49 12.74 18.67 -7.03
N GLU A 50 12.28 17.71 -7.83
CA GLU A 50 10.85 17.52 -8.12
C GLU A 50 10.11 17.10 -6.86
N LEU A 51 10.63 16.14 -6.10
CA LEU A 51 10.07 15.68 -4.84
C LEU A 51 9.97 16.79 -3.80
N SER A 52 11.01 17.65 -3.70
CA SER A 52 11.04 18.81 -2.80
C SER A 52 9.90 19.79 -3.09
N LYS A 53 9.62 20.05 -4.36
CA LYS A 53 8.55 20.96 -4.78
C LYS A 53 7.15 20.36 -4.56
N GLU A 54 7.00 19.07 -4.84
CA GLU A 54 5.73 18.37 -4.73
C GLU A 54 5.30 18.16 -3.28
N LEU A 55 6.28 17.86 -2.41
CA LEU A 55 6.04 17.62 -0.98
C LEU A 55 6.11 18.90 -0.14
N ASP A 56 6.40 20.04 -0.76
CA ASP A 56 6.64 21.33 -0.06
C ASP A 56 7.69 21.23 1.06
N GLU A 57 8.75 20.45 0.81
CA GLU A 57 9.81 20.16 1.78
C GLU A 57 11.17 20.65 1.29
N GLY A 58 12.07 20.99 2.22
CA GLY A 58 13.41 21.50 1.88
C GLY A 58 14.24 20.51 1.05
N LEU A 59 14.84 20.96 -0.06
CA LEU A 59 15.64 20.11 -0.96
C LEU A 59 16.74 19.32 -0.23
N SER A 60 17.39 19.92 0.76
CA SER A 60 18.43 19.26 1.55
C SER A 60 17.88 18.08 2.36
N GLN A 61 16.69 18.26 2.94
CA GLN A 61 16.00 17.22 3.71
C GLN A 61 15.53 16.08 2.80
N VAL A 62 14.89 16.41 1.69
CA VAL A 62 14.47 15.42 0.68
C VAL A 62 15.67 14.64 0.14
N SER A 63 16.76 15.34 -0.22
CA SER A 63 17.99 14.69 -0.72
C SER A 63 18.60 13.73 0.30
N TYR A 64 18.59 14.10 1.59
CA TYR A 64 19.02 13.21 2.66
C TYR A 64 18.14 11.94 2.72
N HIS A 65 16.82 12.09 2.68
CA HIS A 65 15.90 10.94 2.74
C HIS A 65 15.96 10.07 1.49
N VAL A 66 16.12 10.64 0.31
CA VAL A 66 16.38 9.90 -0.94
C VAL A 66 17.66 9.08 -0.82
N LYS A 67 18.74 9.65 -0.26
CA LYS A 67 19.98 8.90 -0.02
C LYS A 67 19.73 7.73 0.94
N VAL A 68 19.02 7.94 2.04
CA VAL A 68 18.67 6.87 3.00
C VAL A 68 17.85 5.76 2.34
N LEU A 69 16.86 6.10 1.52
CA LEU A 69 16.06 5.13 0.76
C LEU A 69 16.90 4.32 -0.23
N LYS A 70 17.88 4.97 -0.87
CA LYS A 70 18.84 4.29 -1.75
C LYS A 70 19.75 3.34 -0.97
N ASP A 71 20.26 3.75 0.19
CA ASP A 71 21.11 2.93 1.05
C ASP A 71 20.34 1.70 1.59
N PHE A 72 19.03 1.82 1.76
CA PHE A 72 18.14 0.70 2.08
C PHE A 72 17.73 -0.13 0.85
N GLU A 73 18.23 0.20 -0.35
CA GLU A 73 17.89 -0.49 -1.60
C GLU A 73 16.39 -0.44 -1.95
N CYS A 74 15.64 0.51 -1.37
CA CYS A 74 14.22 0.71 -1.67
C CYS A 74 13.99 1.46 -2.99
N ILE A 75 15.02 2.18 -3.46
CA ILE A 75 15.00 2.93 -4.71
C ILE A 75 16.30 2.73 -5.49
N GLU A 76 16.22 2.87 -6.79
CA GLU A 76 17.36 2.85 -7.69
C GLU A 76 17.45 4.13 -8.53
N MET A 77 18.64 4.50 -8.93
CA MET A 77 18.86 5.59 -9.86
C MET A 77 18.66 5.08 -11.29
N VAL A 78 17.68 5.65 -11.99
CA VAL A 78 17.31 5.19 -13.35
C VAL A 78 17.81 6.12 -14.45
N LYS A 79 18.09 7.39 -14.13
CA LYS A 79 18.46 8.41 -15.11
C LYS A 79 19.28 9.52 -14.47
N THR A 80 20.13 10.16 -15.28
CA THR A 80 20.82 11.41 -14.93
C THR A 80 20.62 12.41 -16.05
N GLU A 81 20.42 13.68 -15.71
CA GLU A 81 20.32 14.78 -16.66
C GLU A 81 21.28 15.93 -16.30
N PRO A 82 22.05 16.48 -17.25
CA PRO A 82 22.83 17.67 -17.01
C PRO A 82 21.92 18.90 -16.84
N ARG A 83 22.12 19.67 -15.79
CA ARG A 83 21.39 20.91 -15.48
C ARG A 83 22.39 22.01 -15.11
N ARG A 84 22.53 23.06 -15.92
CA ARG A 84 23.28 24.31 -15.64
C ARG A 84 24.39 24.19 -14.57
N GLY A 85 25.41 23.36 -14.82
CA GLY A 85 26.56 23.17 -13.93
C GLY A 85 26.41 22.10 -12.85
N ALA A 86 25.31 21.35 -12.84
CA ALA A 86 25.07 20.19 -11.95
C ALA A 86 24.51 19.01 -12.72
N VAL A 87 24.48 17.84 -12.11
CA VAL A 87 23.83 16.64 -12.64
C VAL A 87 22.62 16.33 -11.77
N GLU A 88 21.45 16.31 -12.37
CA GLU A 88 20.22 15.91 -11.71
C GLU A 88 20.04 14.38 -11.81
N HIS A 89 19.80 13.75 -10.69
CA HIS A 89 19.61 12.29 -10.59
C HIS A 89 18.14 11.97 -10.40
N TYR A 90 17.63 11.02 -11.19
CA TYR A 90 16.26 10.54 -11.12
C TYR A 90 16.22 9.14 -10.52
N TYR A 91 15.29 8.94 -9.61
CA TYR A 91 15.12 7.71 -8.88
C TYR A 91 13.75 7.09 -9.12
N ARG A 92 13.65 5.79 -8.94
CA ARG A 92 12.42 5.00 -8.96
C ARG A 92 12.49 3.96 -7.85
N ALA A 93 11.36 3.53 -7.32
CA ALA A 93 11.32 2.42 -6.38
C ALA A 93 11.72 1.09 -7.05
N THR A 94 12.50 0.28 -6.35
CA THR A 94 13.01 -1.02 -6.83
C THR A 94 11.96 -2.12 -6.81
N ALA A 95 11.00 -2.02 -5.90
CA ALA A 95 9.83 -2.86 -5.81
C ALA A 95 8.66 -1.99 -5.33
N ARG A 96 7.42 -2.37 -5.68
CA ARG A 96 6.26 -1.79 -4.98
C ARG A 96 6.49 -2.01 -3.50
N ALA A 97 6.59 -0.93 -2.74
CA ALA A 97 6.65 -0.97 -1.29
C ALA A 97 5.29 -1.43 -0.78
N PHE A 98 5.07 -2.73 -0.83
CA PHE A 98 3.92 -3.38 -0.25
C PHE A 98 4.32 -3.77 1.17
N LEU A 99 3.73 -3.12 2.16
CA LEU A 99 3.77 -3.62 3.52
C LEU A 99 2.81 -4.81 3.57
N SER A 100 3.37 -5.99 3.76
CA SER A 100 2.55 -7.14 4.15
C SER A 100 2.02 -6.92 5.58
N ASP A 101 0.97 -7.65 5.97
CA ASP A 101 0.47 -7.59 7.35
C ASP A 101 1.58 -7.88 8.37
N THR A 102 2.51 -8.78 8.03
CA THR A 102 3.68 -9.09 8.85
C THR A 102 4.62 -7.90 8.99
N ASP A 103 4.87 -7.16 7.90
CA ASP A 103 5.71 -5.95 7.93
C ASP A 103 5.03 -4.84 8.72
N TRP A 104 3.70 -4.70 8.59
CA TRP A 104 2.90 -3.77 9.36
C TRP A 104 2.99 -4.02 10.87
N GLN A 105 2.90 -5.27 11.30
CA GLN A 105 3.03 -5.66 12.71
C GLN A 105 4.38 -5.27 13.32
N LEU A 106 5.43 -5.24 12.51
CA LEU A 106 6.80 -4.90 12.93
C LEU A 106 7.08 -3.40 12.96
N LEU A 107 6.18 -2.56 12.42
CA LEU A 107 6.33 -1.12 12.53
C LEU A 107 6.14 -0.68 13.99
N PRO A 108 6.97 0.25 14.49
CA PRO A 108 6.72 0.90 15.76
C PRO A 108 5.34 1.60 15.77
N ASP A 109 4.59 1.51 16.86
CA ASP A 109 3.26 2.12 16.96
C ASP A 109 3.28 3.64 16.71
N SER A 110 4.37 4.31 17.07
CA SER A 110 4.57 5.74 16.79
C SER A 110 4.65 6.10 15.31
N VAL A 111 4.93 5.13 14.44
CA VAL A 111 5.11 5.32 12.98
C VAL A 111 3.85 4.94 12.20
N LYS A 112 3.09 3.95 12.69
CA LYS A 112 1.88 3.44 12.04
C LYS A 112 0.90 4.54 11.61
N PRO A 113 0.55 5.55 12.45
CA PRO A 113 -0.37 6.61 12.03
C PRO A 113 0.13 7.43 10.85
N GLY A 114 1.45 7.72 10.80
CA GLY A 114 2.05 8.46 9.69
C GLY A 114 1.98 7.68 8.36
N VAL A 115 2.30 6.38 8.41
CA VAL A 115 2.22 5.50 7.22
C VAL A 115 0.77 5.35 6.75
N SER A 116 -0.19 5.16 7.67
CA SER A 116 -1.61 5.10 7.32
C SER A 116 -2.11 6.40 6.69
N SER A 117 -1.73 7.55 7.26
CA SER A 117 -2.13 8.86 6.74
C SER A 117 -1.57 9.10 5.34
N ALA A 118 -0.31 8.74 5.08
CA ALA A 118 0.30 8.85 3.76
C ALA A 118 -0.43 7.96 2.74
N ALA A 119 -0.68 6.69 3.09
CA ALA A 119 -1.41 5.76 2.22
C ALA A 119 -2.84 6.26 1.91
N LEU A 120 -3.58 6.73 2.91
CA LEU A 120 -4.94 7.26 2.72
C LEU A 120 -4.94 8.51 1.84
N ARG A 121 -3.97 9.42 2.02
CA ARG A 121 -3.86 10.61 1.17
C ARG A 121 -3.69 10.22 -0.29
N MET A 122 -2.76 9.33 -0.61
CA MET A 122 -2.54 8.84 -1.97
C MET A 122 -3.80 8.21 -2.57
N ILE A 123 -4.48 7.34 -1.82
CA ILE A 123 -5.72 6.71 -2.28
C ILE A 123 -6.79 7.77 -2.59
N LEU A 124 -6.92 8.78 -1.74
CA LEU A 124 -7.90 9.86 -1.94
C LEU A 124 -7.53 10.75 -3.11
N GLU A 125 -6.25 11.11 -3.27
CA GLU A 125 -5.75 11.91 -4.40
C GLU A 125 -5.99 11.18 -5.72
N ASP A 126 -5.70 9.88 -5.81
CA ASP A 126 -5.94 9.06 -7.00
C ASP A 126 -7.45 8.97 -7.32
N ALA A 127 -8.29 8.71 -6.33
CA ALA A 127 -9.74 8.66 -6.50
C ALA A 127 -10.33 10.01 -6.92
N VAL A 128 -9.91 11.11 -6.30
CA VAL A 128 -10.36 12.47 -6.66
C VAL A 128 -9.85 12.86 -8.04
N GLY A 129 -8.59 12.53 -8.38
CA GLY A 129 -8.05 12.75 -9.71
C GLY A 129 -8.84 12.01 -10.79
N ALA A 130 -9.20 10.74 -10.55
CA ALA A 130 -10.04 9.96 -11.46
C ALA A 130 -11.45 10.57 -11.63
N LEU A 131 -12.05 11.09 -10.53
CA LEU A 131 -13.35 11.81 -10.60
C LEU A 131 -13.24 13.08 -11.45
N GLN A 132 -12.20 13.88 -11.24
CA GLN A 132 -11.97 15.12 -11.98
C GLN A 132 -11.69 14.86 -13.46
N ALA A 133 -10.99 13.78 -13.78
CA ALA A 133 -10.74 13.35 -15.15
C ALA A 133 -11.94 12.66 -15.82
N GLY A 134 -13.02 12.38 -15.09
CA GLY A 134 -14.18 11.64 -15.59
C GLY A 134 -13.94 10.15 -15.81
N THR A 135 -12.80 9.61 -15.38
CA THR A 135 -12.44 8.20 -15.58
C THR A 135 -13.02 7.29 -14.49
N PHE A 136 -13.35 7.84 -13.33
CA PHE A 136 -13.92 7.08 -12.20
C PHE A 136 -15.24 6.38 -12.56
N ASP A 137 -16.10 7.04 -13.33
CA ASP A 137 -17.41 6.54 -13.77
C ASP A 137 -17.44 6.17 -15.26
N ALA A 138 -16.28 6.11 -15.93
CA ALA A 138 -16.20 5.85 -17.37
C ALA A 138 -16.66 4.43 -17.76
N ARG A 139 -16.66 3.49 -16.84
CA ARG A 139 -17.06 2.10 -17.09
C ARG A 139 -18.34 1.77 -16.33
N GLU A 140 -19.28 1.12 -17.02
CA GLU A 140 -20.55 0.67 -16.41
C GLU A 140 -20.33 -0.44 -15.36
N ASP A 141 -19.28 -1.25 -15.51
CA ASP A 141 -18.90 -2.36 -14.64
C ASP A 141 -17.93 -1.97 -13.50
N ARG A 142 -17.80 -0.66 -13.19
CA ARG A 142 -17.03 -0.19 -12.04
C ARG A 142 -17.62 -0.70 -10.74
N HIS A 143 -16.81 -0.86 -9.73
CA HIS A 143 -17.25 -1.31 -8.41
C HIS A 143 -16.84 -0.30 -7.33
N VAL A 144 -17.80 0.13 -6.52
CA VAL A 144 -17.57 0.86 -5.26
C VAL A 144 -18.44 0.23 -4.20
N SER A 145 -17.85 -0.21 -3.10
CA SER A 145 -18.59 -0.70 -1.95
C SER A 145 -18.04 -0.14 -0.64
N TRP A 146 -18.96 0.16 0.26
CA TRP A 146 -18.68 0.56 1.62
C TRP A 146 -19.64 -0.18 2.54
N THR A 147 -19.11 -1.06 3.40
CA THR A 147 -19.92 -2.01 4.18
C THR A 147 -19.55 -1.88 5.66
N PRO A 148 -20.10 -0.89 6.37
CA PRO A 148 -19.93 -0.81 7.82
C PRO A 148 -20.71 -1.93 8.51
N GLY A 149 -20.10 -2.54 9.53
CA GLY A 149 -20.71 -3.65 10.28
C GLY A 149 -20.13 -3.80 11.67
N LEU A 150 -20.64 -4.76 12.41
CA LEU A 150 -20.08 -5.24 13.67
C LEU A 150 -19.78 -6.71 13.48
N VAL A 151 -18.57 -7.09 13.82
CA VAL A 151 -18.09 -8.49 13.79
C VAL A 151 -17.49 -8.84 15.16
N ASP A 152 -17.45 -10.12 15.48
CA ASP A 152 -16.64 -10.65 16.55
C ASP A 152 -15.20 -10.93 16.06
N GLU A 153 -14.34 -11.42 16.92
CA GLU A 153 -12.93 -11.70 16.57
C GLU A 153 -12.81 -12.70 15.41
N GLN A 154 -13.62 -13.74 15.41
CA GLN A 154 -13.65 -14.71 14.32
C GLN A 154 -14.05 -14.05 12.99
N GLY A 155 -15.09 -13.23 12.99
CA GLY A 155 -15.52 -12.50 11.79
C GLY A 155 -14.47 -11.48 11.33
N TRP A 156 -13.70 -10.89 12.24
CA TRP A 156 -12.55 -10.06 11.88
C TRP A 156 -11.46 -10.86 11.15
N GLU A 157 -11.08 -12.00 11.69
CA GLU A 157 -10.10 -12.90 11.05
C GLU A 157 -10.58 -13.36 9.66
N GLU A 158 -11.85 -13.76 9.53
CA GLU A 158 -12.44 -14.15 8.24
C GLU A 158 -12.40 -13.00 7.21
N LEU A 159 -12.62 -11.73 7.62
CA LEU A 159 -12.49 -10.57 6.74
C LEU A 159 -11.04 -10.32 6.32
N VAL A 160 -10.09 -10.46 7.23
CA VAL A 160 -8.66 -10.31 6.93
C VAL A 160 -8.23 -11.37 5.91
N ASP A 161 -8.59 -12.62 6.10
CA ASP A 161 -8.26 -13.71 5.17
C ASP A 161 -8.87 -13.48 3.79
N LEU A 162 -10.13 -13.07 3.72
CA LEU A 162 -10.82 -12.77 2.46
C LEU A 162 -10.13 -11.63 1.69
N ILE A 163 -9.72 -10.58 2.38
CA ILE A 163 -9.03 -9.44 1.76
C ILE A 163 -7.66 -9.86 1.25
N ASN A 164 -6.92 -10.66 2.01
CA ASN A 164 -5.61 -11.18 1.61
C ASN A 164 -5.72 -12.07 0.36
N GLU A 165 -6.67 -12.99 0.33
CA GLU A 165 -6.94 -13.80 -0.87
C GLU A 165 -7.30 -12.94 -2.09
N THR A 166 -8.11 -11.90 -1.87
CA THR A 166 -8.53 -10.99 -2.93
C THR A 166 -7.35 -10.23 -3.49
N LEU A 167 -6.47 -9.72 -2.61
CA LEU A 167 -5.24 -9.05 -2.99
C LEU A 167 -4.34 -9.94 -3.85
N GLU A 168 -4.12 -11.20 -3.44
CA GLU A 168 -3.35 -12.15 -4.24
C GLU A 168 -3.95 -12.38 -5.64
N LYS A 169 -5.27 -12.47 -5.74
CA LYS A 169 -5.97 -12.61 -7.02
C LYS A 169 -5.77 -11.38 -7.90
N ILE A 170 -5.87 -10.17 -7.34
CA ILE A 170 -5.62 -8.91 -8.05
C ILE A 170 -4.18 -8.88 -8.60
N ILE A 171 -3.18 -9.22 -7.79
CA ILE A 171 -1.77 -9.25 -8.21
C ILE A 171 -1.56 -10.26 -9.37
N LYS A 172 -2.19 -11.43 -9.29
CA LYS A 172 -2.14 -12.44 -10.36
C LYS A 172 -2.77 -11.92 -11.65
N ILE A 173 -3.91 -11.22 -11.56
CA ILE A 173 -4.59 -10.60 -12.72
C ILE A 173 -3.70 -9.54 -13.36
N HIS A 174 -3.13 -8.60 -12.58
CA HIS A 174 -2.21 -7.58 -13.09
C HIS A 174 -0.99 -8.21 -13.77
N THR A 175 -0.40 -9.22 -13.16
CA THR A 175 0.75 -9.93 -13.73
C THR A 175 0.40 -10.61 -15.06
N ALA A 176 -0.75 -11.25 -15.14
CA ALA A 176 -1.23 -11.91 -16.37
C ALA A 176 -1.59 -10.88 -17.45
N ALA A 177 -2.22 -9.77 -17.08
CA ALA A 177 -2.54 -8.67 -17.99
C ALA A 177 -1.27 -8.04 -18.58
N ALA A 178 -0.29 -7.73 -17.76
CA ALA A 178 1.00 -7.19 -18.21
C ALA A 178 1.69 -8.11 -19.25
N LYS A 179 1.63 -9.43 -19.05
CA LYS A 179 2.17 -10.40 -20.03
C LYS A 179 1.39 -10.40 -21.34
N ARG A 180 0.07 -10.20 -21.31
CA ARG A 180 -0.76 -10.11 -22.55
C ARG A 180 -0.47 -8.83 -23.30
N LEU A 181 -0.46 -7.68 -22.61
CA LEU A 181 -0.15 -6.38 -23.18
C LEU A 181 1.24 -6.33 -23.81
N ALA A 182 2.24 -6.92 -23.16
CA ALA A 182 3.59 -7.03 -23.72
C ALA A 182 3.66 -7.86 -24.99
N LYS A 183 2.71 -8.78 -25.22
CA LYS A 183 2.64 -9.61 -26.44
C LYS A 183 1.80 -8.95 -27.55
N SER A 184 0.69 -8.30 -27.18
CA SER A 184 -0.23 -7.67 -28.17
C SER A 184 0.25 -6.32 -28.65
N GLY A 185 1.03 -5.58 -27.81
CA GLY A 185 1.39 -4.19 -28.09
C GLY A 185 0.22 -3.22 -27.95
N GLU A 186 -0.91 -3.66 -27.39
CA GLU A 186 -2.08 -2.81 -27.14
C GLU A 186 -1.88 -1.92 -25.91
N ASP A 187 -2.53 -0.75 -25.91
CA ASP A 187 -2.61 0.09 -24.73
C ASP A 187 -3.47 -0.58 -23.66
N GLY A 188 -2.97 -0.58 -22.43
CA GLY A 188 -3.69 -1.11 -21.27
C GLY A 188 -4.73 -0.14 -20.74
N ILE A 189 -5.66 -0.65 -19.95
CA ILE A 189 -6.63 0.15 -19.18
C ILE A 189 -6.00 0.48 -17.82
N PRO A 190 -5.73 1.76 -17.49
CA PRO A 190 -5.31 2.15 -16.16
C PRO A 190 -6.40 1.74 -15.14
N THR A 191 -6.00 1.11 -14.05
CA THR A 191 -6.94 0.66 -13.03
C THR A 191 -6.35 0.81 -11.64
N THR A 192 -7.16 1.30 -10.71
CA THR A 192 -6.87 1.36 -9.27
C THR A 192 -7.84 0.46 -8.53
N ALA A 193 -7.32 -0.49 -7.76
CA ALA A 193 -8.09 -1.34 -6.87
C ALA A 193 -7.67 -1.06 -5.42
N VAL A 194 -8.61 -0.68 -4.57
CA VAL A 194 -8.38 -0.35 -3.16
C VAL A 194 -9.08 -1.37 -2.29
N LEU A 195 -8.35 -1.98 -1.37
CA LEU A 195 -8.88 -2.88 -0.34
C LEU A 195 -8.50 -2.30 1.02
N MET A 196 -9.48 -2.07 1.87
CA MET A 196 -9.26 -1.56 3.22
C MET A 196 -10.15 -2.28 4.23
N ASN A 197 -9.55 -2.74 5.33
CA ASN A 197 -10.24 -3.21 6.51
C ASN A 197 -9.62 -2.54 7.73
N PHE A 198 -10.44 -1.89 8.53
CA PHE A 198 -9.99 -1.18 9.73
C PHE A 198 -11.09 -1.15 10.77
N GLU A 199 -10.73 -1.04 12.04
CA GLU A 199 -11.68 -0.88 13.12
C GLU A 199 -12.40 0.47 12.97
N GLY A 200 -13.72 0.41 12.79
CA GLY A 200 -14.55 1.60 12.67
C GLY A 200 -14.73 2.32 14.00
N MET A 201 -15.21 3.55 13.95
CA MET A 201 -15.59 4.27 15.17
C MET A 201 -16.74 3.54 15.85
N ALA A 202 -16.61 3.26 17.15
CA ALA A 202 -17.70 2.70 17.94
C ALA A 202 -18.94 3.58 17.82
N PRO A 203 -20.14 3.01 17.58
CA PRO A 203 -21.37 3.80 17.55
C PRO A 203 -21.50 4.53 18.89
N GLU A 204 -21.74 5.84 18.85
CA GLU A 204 -22.01 6.61 20.07
C GLU A 204 -23.13 5.91 20.84
N LYS A 205 -22.84 5.45 22.06
CA LYS A 205 -23.86 4.94 22.96
C LYS A 205 -24.82 6.11 23.20
N LYS A 206 -25.97 6.15 22.48
CA LYS A 206 -27.04 7.08 22.78
C LYS A 206 -27.30 6.97 24.27
N LYS A 207 -26.96 8.00 25.05
CA LYS A 207 -27.30 8.08 26.47
C LYS A 207 -28.80 7.85 26.54
N ALA A 208 -29.21 6.66 26.98
CA ALA A 208 -30.61 6.32 27.16
C ALA A 208 -31.20 7.44 28.01
N SER A 209 -32.11 8.20 27.43
CA SER A 209 -32.67 9.40 28.05
C SER A 209 -33.29 8.98 29.39
N ARG A 210 -32.75 9.48 30.48
CA ARG A 210 -33.30 9.33 31.83
C ARG A 210 -34.73 9.85 31.98
N SER A 211 -35.35 10.36 30.89
CA SER A 211 -36.72 10.89 30.84
C SER A 211 -37.82 9.80 30.88
N ALA A 212 -37.54 8.59 30.33
CA ALA A 212 -38.57 7.54 30.32
C ALA A 212 -38.79 6.84 31.69
N LYS A 213 -37.89 7.00 32.64
CA LYS A 213 -38.07 6.45 34.00
C LYS A 213 -38.83 7.36 34.95
N LYS A 214 -38.95 8.68 34.64
CA LYS A 214 -39.71 9.65 35.46
C LYS A 214 -41.20 9.62 35.16
N SER A 215 -41.61 9.34 33.93
CA SER A 215 -43.02 9.23 33.54
C SER A 215 -43.71 7.95 34.07
N ARG A 216 -42.99 6.81 34.13
CA ARG A 216 -43.54 5.58 34.70
C ARG A 216 -43.72 5.59 36.23
N LYS A 217 -43.01 6.46 36.95
CA LYS A 217 -43.15 6.59 38.41
C LYS A 217 -44.28 7.53 38.79
N LYS A 218 -44.76 8.42 37.89
CA LYS A 218 -45.92 9.29 38.11
C LYS A 218 -47.25 8.59 37.82
N ALA A 219 -47.29 7.64 36.87
CA ALA A 219 -48.51 6.88 36.52
C ALA A 219 -48.87 5.73 37.52
N LYS A 220 -48.02 5.46 38.52
CA LYS A 220 -48.29 4.44 39.55
C LYS A 220 -48.66 5.04 40.90
N LYS A 221 -48.91 6.35 41.00
CA LYS A 221 -49.31 7.08 42.21
C LYS A 221 -50.60 7.91 42.07
N SER A 222 -51.37 7.65 40.98
CA SER A 222 -52.76 8.10 40.84
C SER A 222 -53.69 6.92 40.89
#